data_80d6aa1a08678742dd47cd546e2900d9
#
_entry.id   80d6aa1a08678742dd47cd546e2900d9
#
_cell.length_a   1.000
_cell.length_b   1.000
_cell.length_c   1.000
_cell.angle_alpha   90.00
_cell.angle_beta   90.00
_cell.angle_gamma   90.00
#
_symmetry.space_group_name_H-M   'P 1'
#
loop_
_entity.id
_entity.type
_entity.pdbx_description
1 polymer ?
#
loop_
_entity_poly.entity_id
_entity_poly.type
_entity_poly.pdbx_seq_one_letter_code
_entity_poly.pdbx_strand_id
1 'polypeptide(L)'
;MFRHSTRRLQLGTTLLLALIIAGCSSSGEGGGAPAAVADTGSGGDEATGEFVLKQTFDMGIEVTSPVFNRIRRIPKTHVCPGKPPRPGASFEQMAGTKYADRENISPPLDWTGIPEDTQSIALLMDSDQIVHEQAPDARWAHWLIWNLPPDTASLPERVATTTKLAAFGPDTRQGTNDYKAIGYSGPCPLPVTTSNIVKQKIVFEYLFRVYALDTVLDLPGGATKDEFLQAIDGHILSGGVIRGEFVASKQLLEH
;
A
#
# COMPACT_ATOMS: atom_id res chain seq x y z
N MET A 1 8.96 49.73 36.45
CA MET A 1 9.65 49.30 37.70
C MET A 1 10.09 47.86 37.49
N PHE A 2 11.43 47.68 37.43
CA PHE A 2 12.24 46.51 37.84
C PHE A 2 11.86 45.12 37.29
N ARG A 3 12.76 44.22 36.84
CA ARG A 3 14.26 44.19 36.73
C ARG A 3 14.62 43.04 35.74
N HIS A 4 15.65 43.30 34.95
CA HIS A 4 16.45 42.28 34.22
C HIS A 4 17.08 41.27 35.18
N SER A 5 17.23 40.01 34.70
CA SER A 5 18.32 39.14 35.16
C SER A 5 18.82 38.29 34.01
N THR A 6 19.97 38.67 33.54
CA THR A 6 20.89 37.92 32.70
C THR A 6 21.71 36.96 33.56
N ARG A 7 21.84 35.69 33.15
CA ARG A 7 23.00 34.87 33.57
C ARG A 7 23.69 34.28 32.37
N ARG A 8 24.94 34.63 32.27
CA ARG A 8 25.99 34.13 31.38
C ARG A 8 26.72 32.95 32.03
N LEU A 9 27.54 32.33 31.18
CA LEU A 9 28.73 31.50 31.41
C LEU A 9 28.46 30.01 31.63
N GLN A 10 29.24 29.04 31.08
CA GLN A 10 30.69 29.08 30.74
C GLN A 10 30.99 27.97 29.71
N LEU A 11 31.99 28.23 28.86
CA LEU A 11 32.71 27.29 28.02
C LEU A 11 33.55 26.32 28.89
N GLY A 12 33.63 25.09 28.41
CA GLY A 12 34.59 24.08 28.90
C GLY A 12 35.20 23.34 27.73
N THR A 13 36.33 23.83 27.25
CA THR A 13 37.22 23.18 26.27
C THR A 13 38.08 22.18 27.01
N THR A 14 38.13 20.92 26.58
CA THR A 14 39.17 19.97 26.99
C THR A 14 39.71 19.23 25.78
N LEU A 15 40.94 19.44 25.48
CA LEU A 15 41.83 18.92 24.47
C LEU A 15 42.72 17.85 25.12
N LEU A 16 42.86 16.63 24.56
CA LEU A 16 43.98 15.69 24.77
C LEU A 16 44.02 14.72 23.59
N LEU A 17 44.91 14.80 22.76
CA LEU A 17 46.32 14.41 22.54
C LEU A 17 46.54 12.91 22.29
N ALA A 18 47.15 12.69 21.14
CA ALA A 18 47.51 11.45 20.44
C ALA A 18 48.45 10.50 21.23
N LEU A 19 48.42 9.20 20.82
CA LEU A 19 49.66 8.41 20.82
C LEU A 19 49.63 7.41 19.62
N ILE A 20 50.65 7.54 18.79
CA ILE A 20 51.05 6.64 17.69
C ILE A 20 51.98 5.59 18.30
N ILE A 21 51.78 4.30 18.00
CA ILE A 21 52.85 3.31 18.12
C ILE A 21 52.85 2.45 16.85
N ALA A 22 53.94 2.53 16.11
CA ALA A 22 54.33 1.67 15.03
C ALA A 22 55.09 0.45 15.56
N GLY A 23 54.92 -0.70 14.95
CA GLY A 23 55.70 -1.89 15.25
C GLY A 23 55.64 -2.94 14.16
N CYS A 24 56.79 -3.26 13.62
CA CYS A 24 57.14 -4.02 12.42
C CYS A 24 56.82 -5.52 12.41
N SER A 25 56.66 -5.97 11.17
CA SER A 25 57.07 -7.21 10.48
C SER A 25 57.52 -8.45 11.23
N SER A 26 56.98 -9.62 10.81
CA SER A 26 57.82 -10.76 10.37
C SER A 26 57.01 -11.79 9.54
N SER A 27 57.61 -12.26 8.48
CA SER A 27 57.23 -13.29 7.52
C SER A 27 57.22 -14.71 8.12
N GLY A 28 56.28 -15.55 7.65
CA GLY A 28 56.28 -16.99 7.89
C GLY A 28 55.30 -17.71 6.96
N GLU A 29 55.85 -18.44 5.98
CA GLU A 29 55.13 -19.34 5.06
C GLU A 29 54.67 -20.61 5.81
N GLY A 30 53.49 -21.12 5.49
CA GLY A 30 53.01 -22.41 5.94
C GLY A 30 51.59 -22.71 5.44
N GLY A 31 51.50 -23.61 4.45
CA GLY A 31 50.22 -24.00 3.81
C GLY A 31 49.31 -24.78 4.74
N GLY A 32 47.99 -24.60 4.54
CA GLY A 32 46.92 -25.36 5.15
C GLY A 32 45.61 -25.07 4.44
N ALA A 33 44.94 -26.14 4.01
CA ALA A 33 43.68 -26.10 3.26
C ALA A 33 42.54 -25.35 3.97
N PRO A 34 41.51 -24.85 3.22
CA PRO A 34 40.51 -23.95 3.76
C PRO A 34 39.49 -24.69 4.62
N ALA A 35 39.39 -24.31 5.87
CA ALA A 35 38.24 -24.60 6.74
C ALA A 35 37.09 -23.65 6.40
N ALA A 36 35.89 -24.20 6.27
CA ALA A 36 34.67 -23.47 6.04
C ALA A 36 34.46 -22.41 7.15
N VAL A 37 34.44 -21.16 6.77
CA VAL A 37 34.07 -20.04 7.63
C VAL A 37 32.55 -19.98 7.64
N ALA A 38 31.95 -20.28 8.79
CA ALA A 38 30.55 -19.97 9.06
C ALA A 38 30.45 -18.44 9.14
N ASP A 39 29.80 -17.86 8.14
CA ASP A 39 29.43 -16.44 8.14
C ASP A 39 28.28 -16.23 9.13
N THR A 40 28.58 -15.77 10.33
CA THR A 40 27.61 -15.22 11.27
C THR A 40 27.47 -13.73 11.00
N GLY A 41 26.93 -13.41 9.86
CA GLY A 41 26.51 -12.04 9.51
C GLY A 41 25.21 -11.68 10.19
N SER A 42 25.27 -11.29 11.46
CA SER A 42 24.23 -10.51 12.10
C SER A 42 24.33 -9.08 11.57
N GLY A 43 23.63 -8.79 10.51
CA GLY A 43 23.37 -7.46 10.00
C GLY A 43 21.87 -7.30 9.86
N GLY A 44 21.21 -6.80 10.91
CA GLY A 44 19.84 -6.36 10.82
C GLY A 44 19.78 -5.06 10.04
N ASP A 45 19.65 -5.14 8.74
CA ASP A 45 19.15 -4.04 7.92
C ASP A 45 17.63 -4.03 8.08
N GLU A 46 17.13 -3.11 8.88
CA GLU A 46 15.73 -2.68 8.79
C GLU A 46 15.54 -2.05 7.40
N ALA A 47 15.26 -2.89 6.42
CA ALA A 47 14.81 -2.46 5.11
C ALA A 47 13.41 -1.86 5.27
N THR A 48 13.34 -0.53 5.32
CA THR A 48 12.10 0.26 5.18
C THR A 48 11.56 0.21 3.75
N GLY A 49 11.74 -0.91 3.07
CA GLY A 49 11.25 -1.16 1.72
C GLY A 49 9.83 -1.74 1.74
N GLU A 50 8.96 -1.24 0.89
CA GLU A 50 7.65 -1.82 0.63
C GLU A 50 7.80 -3.30 0.23
N PHE A 51 6.94 -4.17 0.80
CA PHE A 51 6.94 -5.59 0.45
C PHE A 51 6.44 -5.79 -0.99
N VAL A 52 7.19 -6.55 -1.78
CA VAL A 52 6.83 -6.95 -3.14
C VAL A 52 6.65 -8.46 -3.18
N LEU A 53 5.58 -8.94 -3.80
CA LEU A 53 5.33 -10.37 -4.00
C LEU A 53 6.50 -11.01 -4.74
N LYS A 54 7.06 -12.07 -4.17
CA LYS A 54 8.20 -12.83 -4.75
C LYS A 54 7.74 -14.00 -5.59
N GLN A 55 6.53 -14.47 -5.37
CA GLN A 55 5.93 -15.58 -6.08
C GLN A 55 5.51 -15.16 -7.49
N THR A 56 5.79 -16.01 -8.49
CA THR A 56 5.17 -15.96 -9.81
C THR A 56 3.95 -16.88 -9.84
N PHE A 57 2.84 -16.41 -10.40
CA PHE A 57 1.58 -17.16 -10.49
C PHE A 57 0.89 -16.93 -11.83
N ASP A 58 -0.04 -17.82 -12.18
CA ASP A 58 -0.81 -17.69 -13.41
C ASP A 58 -1.89 -16.60 -13.31
N MET A 59 -2.18 -15.95 -14.43
CA MET A 59 -3.21 -14.90 -14.56
C MET A 59 -4.48 -15.48 -15.21
N GLY A 60 -5.02 -16.54 -14.61
CA GLY A 60 -6.18 -17.27 -15.10
C GLY A 60 -7.54 -16.70 -14.71
N ILE A 61 -7.59 -15.76 -13.76
CA ILE A 61 -8.84 -15.16 -13.29
C ILE A 61 -9.22 -13.98 -14.18
N GLU A 62 -10.42 -14.00 -14.76
CA GLU A 62 -11.00 -12.85 -15.45
C GLU A 62 -11.75 -11.99 -14.43
N VAL A 63 -11.34 -10.72 -14.29
CA VAL A 63 -11.98 -9.74 -13.40
C VAL A 63 -12.67 -8.67 -14.24
N THR A 64 -13.93 -8.39 -13.92
CA THR A 64 -14.74 -7.38 -14.61
C THR A 64 -15.48 -6.48 -13.61
N SER A 65 -16.03 -5.37 -14.11
CA SER A 65 -16.95 -4.53 -13.35
C SER A 65 -18.08 -4.06 -14.26
N PRO A 66 -19.34 -4.15 -13.84
CA PRO A 66 -20.45 -3.70 -14.67
C PRO A 66 -20.46 -2.16 -14.88
N VAL A 67 -19.71 -1.41 -14.06
CA VAL A 67 -19.75 0.06 -14.07
C VAL A 67 -18.60 0.72 -14.82
N PHE A 68 -17.45 0.04 -15.06
CA PHE A 68 -16.32 0.65 -15.80
C PHE A 68 -15.56 -0.29 -16.76
N ASN A 69 -16.07 -1.48 -17.01
CA ASN A 69 -15.37 -2.51 -17.81
C ASN A 69 -15.05 -2.09 -19.26
N ARG A 70 -15.94 -1.32 -19.91
CA ARG A 70 -15.79 -0.95 -21.32
C ARG A 70 -14.89 0.25 -21.57
N ILE A 71 -14.93 1.24 -20.70
CA ILE A 71 -14.26 2.55 -20.88
C ILE A 71 -13.16 2.80 -19.86
N ARG A 72 -12.93 1.84 -18.97
CA ARG A 72 -11.98 1.88 -17.87
C ARG A 72 -12.15 3.04 -16.88
N ARG A 73 -13.04 4.00 -17.12
CA ARG A 73 -13.25 5.14 -16.22
C ARG A 73 -14.06 4.73 -15.01
N ILE A 74 -13.48 4.94 -13.84
CA ILE A 74 -14.17 4.78 -12.56
C ILE A 74 -15.23 5.88 -12.44
N PRO A 75 -16.52 5.54 -12.26
CA PRO A 75 -17.59 6.53 -12.09
C PRO A 75 -17.38 7.40 -10.85
N LYS A 76 -17.92 8.61 -10.87
CA LYS A 76 -17.72 9.59 -9.80
C LYS A 76 -18.24 9.14 -8.43
N THR A 77 -19.27 8.31 -8.37
CA THR A 77 -19.78 7.71 -7.14
C THR A 77 -18.73 6.92 -6.36
N HIS A 78 -17.75 6.35 -7.08
CA HIS A 78 -16.65 5.57 -6.51
C HIS A 78 -15.39 6.42 -6.24
N VAL A 79 -15.45 7.71 -6.40
CA VAL A 79 -14.34 8.65 -6.20
C VAL A 79 -14.49 9.37 -4.85
N CYS A 80 -13.39 9.72 -4.22
CA CYS A 80 -13.44 10.43 -2.94
C CYS A 80 -14.11 11.81 -3.08
N PRO A 81 -14.86 12.28 -2.06
CA PRO A 81 -15.67 13.50 -2.14
C PRO A 81 -14.86 14.81 -2.04
N GLY A 82 -13.55 14.79 -2.07
CA GLY A 82 -12.75 16.01 -1.97
C GLY A 82 -11.28 15.75 -1.76
N LYS A 83 -10.58 16.63 -1.02
CA LYS A 83 -9.18 16.40 -0.66
C LYS A 83 -9.06 15.10 0.15
N PRO A 84 -7.97 14.32 -0.04
CA PRO A 84 -7.75 13.15 0.79
C PRO A 84 -7.79 13.56 2.26
N PRO A 85 -8.37 12.75 3.14
CA PRO A 85 -8.40 13.04 4.55
C PRO A 85 -6.96 13.24 5.05
N ARG A 86 -6.77 14.20 5.96
CA ARG A 86 -5.51 14.25 6.69
C ARG A 86 -5.34 12.93 7.44
N PRO A 87 -4.12 12.45 7.68
CA PRO A 87 -3.92 11.27 8.51
C PRO A 87 -4.79 11.32 9.77
N GLY A 88 -5.69 10.33 9.96
CA GLY A 88 -6.62 10.27 11.09
C GLY A 88 -7.97 10.94 10.89
N ALA A 89 -8.25 11.58 9.75
CA ALA A 89 -9.60 12.10 9.43
C ALA A 89 -10.42 11.05 8.68
N SER A 90 -11.70 10.88 9.03
CA SER A 90 -12.62 10.00 8.30
C SER A 90 -13.16 10.69 7.04
N PHE A 91 -13.46 9.89 6.00
CA PHE A 91 -14.14 10.40 4.79
C PHE A 91 -15.52 10.99 5.10
N GLU A 92 -16.19 10.57 6.19
CA GLU A 92 -17.46 11.11 6.64
C GLU A 92 -17.37 12.58 7.03
N GLN A 93 -16.22 13.05 7.55
CA GLN A 93 -16.00 14.47 7.89
C GLN A 93 -15.92 15.37 6.64
N MET A 94 -15.84 14.76 5.46
CA MET A 94 -15.79 15.46 4.16
C MET A 94 -17.16 15.48 3.45
N ALA A 95 -18.14 14.78 4.00
CA ALA A 95 -19.52 14.80 3.51
C ALA A 95 -20.12 16.22 3.68
N GLY A 96 -20.64 16.77 2.58
CA GLY A 96 -21.19 18.14 2.55
C GLY A 96 -20.33 19.15 1.77
N THR A 97 -19.25 18.70 1.14
CA THR A 97 -18.42 19.53 0.28
C THR A 97 -18.97 19.58 -1.17
N LYS A 98 -18.36 20.40 -1.99
CA LYS A 98 -18.63 20.74 -3.39
C LYS A 98 -18.82 19.53 -4.36
N TYR A 99 -18.57 18.32 -3.94
CA TYR A 99 -18.58 17.10 -4.73
C TYR A 99 -19.66 16.11 -4.29
N ALA A 100 -20.89 16.60 -4.18
CA ALA A 100 -22.04 15.78 -3.76
C ALA A 100 -22.33 14.56 -4.67
N ASP A 101 -21.74 14.52 -5.87
CA ASP A 101 -21.78 13.39 -6.82
C ASP A 101 -20.71 12.32 -6.59
N ARG A 102 -19.89 12.47 -5.53
CA ARG A 102 -18.83 11.55 -5.14
C ARG A 102 -19.13 10.98 -3.76
N GLU A 103 -19.37 9.69 -3.71
CA GLU A 103 -19.80 9.02 -2.48
C GLU A 103 -18.71 8.17 -1.84
N ASN A 104 -17.59 7.94 -2.52
CA ASN A 104 -16.50 7.09 -2.04
C ASN A 104 -16.94 5.66 -1.70
N ILE A 105 -17.89 5.10 -2.44
CA ILE A 105 -18.35 3.74 -2.26
C ILE A 105 -17.58 2.78 -3.17
N SER A 106 -17.36 1.55 -2.69
CA SER A 106 -16.69 0.54 -3.50
C SER A 106 -17.50 0.20 -4.74
N PRO A 107 -16.86 0.03 -5.92
CA PRO A 107 -17.55 -0.43 -7.12
C PRO A 107 -17.91 -1.93 -7.01
N PRO A 108 -18.93 -2.38 -7.75
CA PRO A 108 -19.19 -3.79 -7.92
C PRO A 108 -18.09 -4.43 -8.79
N LEU A 109 -17.69 -5.66 -8.43
CA LEU A 109 -16.71 -6.46 -9.15
C LEU A 109 -17.24 -7.86 -9.34
N ASP A 110 -16.99 -8.46 -10.50
CA ASP A 110 -17.30 -9.83 -10.82
C ASP A 110 -16.01 -10.52 -11.28
N TRP A 111 -15.91 -11.84 -11.03
CA TRP A 111 -14.77 -12.65 -11.50
C TRP A 111 -15.17 -14.08 -11.83
N THR A 112 -14.40 -14.69 -12.73
CA THR A 112 -14.51 -16.09 -13.14
C THR A 112 -13.12 -16.71 -13.25
N GLY A 113 -13.05 -18.03 -13.36
CA GLY A 113 -11.78 -18.73 -13.53
C GLY A 113 -11.05 -19.02 -12.22
N ILE A 114 -11.77 -19.08 -11.10
CA ILE A 114 -11.19 -19.49 -9.81
C ILE A 114 -10.82 -20.98 -9.88
N PRO A 115 -9.55 -21.37 -9.58
CA PRO A 115 -9.13 -22.76 -9.55
C PRO A 115 -9.89 -23.61 -8.51
N GLU A 116 -10.04 -24.91 -8.78
CA GLU A 116 -10.77 -25.85 -7.89
C GLU A 116 -10.12 -26.01 -6.51
N ASP A 117 -8.78 -25.91 -6.43
CA ASP A 117 -8.02 -26.07 -5.19
C ASP A 117 -8.03 -24.80 -4.30
N THR A 118 -8.78 -23.76 -4.68
CA THR A 118 -8.85 -22.50 -3.94
C THR A 118 -9.51 -22.71 -2.57
N GLN A 119 -8.83 -22.25 -1.53
CA GLN A 119 -9.34 -22.23 -0.16
C GLN A 119 -9.96 -20.88 0.22
N SER A 120 -9.40 -19.78 -0.31
CA SER A 120 -9.96 -18.45 -0.12
C SER A 120 -9.62 -17.53 -1.29
N ILE A 121 -10.37 -16.42 -1.39
CA ILE A 121 -10.11 -15.37 -2.38
C ILE A 121 -9.70 -14.11 -1.65
N ALA A 122 -8.72 -13.38 -2.23
CA ALA A 122 -8.27 -12.09 -1.74
C ALA A 122 -8.36 -11.02 -2.83
N LEU A 123 -8.52 -9.75 -2.40
CA LEU A 123 -8.59 -8.58 -3.27
C LEU A 123 -7.64 -7.50 -2.78
N LEU A 124 -6.90 -6.90 -3.69
CA LEU A 124 -6.12 -5.69 -3.49
C LEU A 124 -6.44 -4.68 -4.59
N MET A 125 -6.89 -3.48 -4.20
CA MET A 125 -6.92 -2.32 -5.10
C MET A 125 -5.73 -1.44 -4.79
N ASP A 126 -4.89 -1.21 -5.78
CA ASP A 126 -3.73 -0.34 -5.67
C ASP A 126 -3.63 0.67 -6.84
N SER A 127 -2.82 1.71 -6.67
CA SER A 127 -2.53 2.70 -7.72
C SER A 127 -1.08 3.18 -7.67
N ASP A 128 -0.61 3.74 -8.78
CA ASP A 128 0.67 4.43 -8.92
C ASP A 128 0.58 5.94 -8.58
N GLN A 129 -0.46 6.34 -7.89
CA GLN A 129 -0.84 7.74 -7.67
C GLN A 129 0.17 8.57 -6.86
N ILE A 130 0.99 7.93 -6.05
CA ILE A 130 1.99 8.57 -5.20
C ILE A 130 3.33 7.90 -5.46
N VAL A 131 4.17 8.58 -6.22
CA VAL A 131 5.58 8.19 -6.38
C VAL A 131 6.34 8.80 -5.20
N HIS A 132 6.82 7.96 -4.29
CA HIS A 132 7.77 8.38 -3.27
C HIS A 132 9.17 8.39 -3.87
N GLU A 133 9.95 9.46 -3.64
CA GLU A 133 11.35 9.52 -4.12
C GLU A 133 12.20 8.35 -3.61
N GLN A 134 11.85 7.81 -2.44
CA GLN A 134 12.56 6.68 -1.81
C GLN A 134 12.02 5.29 -2.19
N ALA A 135 10.83 5.23 -2.81
CA ALA A 135 10.20 3.99 -3.27
C ALA A 135 9.37 4.27 -4.54
N PRO A 136 10.05 4.47 -5.69
CA PRO A 136 9.38 4.87 -6.95
C PRO A 136 8.42 3.80 -7.49
N ASP A 137 8.61 2.54 -7.10
CA ASP A 137 7.76 1.41 -7.50
C ASP A 137 6.64 1.11 -6.48
N ALA A 138 6.59 1.88 -5.38
CA ALA A 138 5.58 1.71 -4.35
C ALA A 138 4.19 2.06 -4.89
N ARG A 139 3.26 1.11 -4.77
CA ARG A 139 1.87 1.32 -5.16
C ARG A 139 1.03 1.62 -3.92
N TRP A 140 0.17 2.63 -4.03
CA TRP A 140 -0.70 3.06 -2.94
C TRP A 140 -1.91 2.15 -2.83
N ALA A 141 -2.10 1.51 -1.66
CA ALA A 141 -3.24 0.65 -1.42
C ALA A 141 -4.51 1.44 -1.11
N HIS A 142 -5.57 1.10 -1.80
CA HIS A 142 -6.89 1.71 -1.70
C HIS A 142 -7.92 0.80 -1.03
N TRP A 143 -7.78 -0.52 -1.17
CA TRP A 143 -8.74 -1.49 -0.65
C TRP A 143 -8.11 -2.87 -0.54
N LEU A 144 -8.30 -3.55 0.60
CA LEU A 144 -7.81 -4.90 0.87
C LEU A 144 -8.94 -5.72 1.48
N ILE A 145 -9.19 -6.90 0.91
CA ILE A 145 -10.10 -7.93 1.46
C ILE A 145 -9.39 -9.27 1.37
N TRP A 146 -9.65 -10.15 2.32
CA TRP A 146 -9.17 -11.53 2.29
C TRP A 146 -10.14 -12.48 2.96
N ASN A 147 -9.90 -13.78 2.75
CA ASN A 147 -10.73 -14.86 3.22
C ASN A 147 -12.19 -14.75 2.72
N LEU A 148 -12.39 -14.26 1.49
CA LEU A 148 -13.65 -14.49 0.81
C LEU A 148 -13.75 -16.00 0.51
N PRO A 149 -14.93 -16.65 0.68
CA PRO A 149 -15.14 -18.03 0.31
C PRO A 149 -14.79 -18.31 -1.16
N PRO A 150 -14.29 -19.51 -1.51
CA PRO A 150 -13.84 -19.82 -2.88
C PRO A 150 -14.97 -19.80 -3.91
N ASP A 151 -16.21 -19.95 -3.50
CA ASP A 151 -17.42 -19.86 -4.33
C ASP A 151 -17.94 -18.43 -4.51
N THR A 152 -17.28 -17.43 -3.91
CA THR A 152 -17.61 -16.04 -4.13
C THR A 152 -17.24 -15.65 -5.56
N ALA A 153 -18.23 -15.26 -6.36
CA ALA A 153 -18.04 -14.86 -7.76
C ALA A 153 -18.10 -13.34 -7.96
N SER A 154 -18.48 -12.57 -6.92
CA SER A 154 -18.64 -11.12 -7.02
C SER A 154 -18.61 -10.41 -5.68
N LEU A 155 -18.34 -9.10 -5.73
CA LEU A 155 -18.60 -8.13 -4.66
C LEU A 155 -19.63 -7.12 -5.14
N PRO A 156 -20.66 -6.81 -4.35
CA PRO A 156 -21.61 -5.76 -4.69
C PRO A 156 -21.00 -4.37 -4.56
N GLU A 157 -21.69 -3.40 -5.10
CA GLU A 157 -21.45 -2.00 -4.78
C GLU A 157 -21.65 -1.73 -3.27
N ARG A 158 -20.89 -0.80 -2.71
CA ARG A 158 -21.05 -0.31 -1.33
C ARG A 158 -20.78 -1.40 -0.27
N VAL A 159 -19.65 -2.11 -0.39
CA VAL A 159 -19.18 -3.00 0.69
C VAL A 159 -18.93 -2.18 1.97
N ALA A 160 -19.37 -2.68 3.10
CA ALA A 160 -19.24 -2.00 4.39
C ALA A 160 -17.75 -1.77 4.74
N THR A 161 -17.43 -0.62 5.36
CA THR A 161 -16.07 -0.24 5.77
C THR A 161 -15.76 -0.71 7.20
N THR A 162 -15.85 -2.02 7.44
CA THR A 162 -15.60 -2.66 8.73
C THR A 162 -14.48 -3.70 8.60
N THR A 163 -13.77 -3.98 9.67
CA THR A 163 -12.66 -4.96 9.66
C THR A 163 -13.12 -6.39 9.43
N LYS A 164 -14.38 -6.70 9.71
CA LYS A 164 -15.03 -8.00 9.49
C LYS A 164 -16.20 -7.85 8.54
N LEU A 165 -16.21 -8.64 7.47
CA LEU A 165 -17.24 -8.64 6.44
C LEU A 165 -18.10 -9.91 6.53
N ALA A 166 -18.81 -10.09 7.66
CA ALA A 166 -19.58 -11.31 7.96
C ALA A 166 -20.66 -11.64 6.93
N ALA A 167 -21.09 -10.67 6.12
CA ALA A 167 -22.05 -10.90 5.03
C ALA A 167 -21.50 -11.79 3.91
N PHE A 168 -20.16 -11.88 3.76
CA PHE A 168 -19.52 -12.71 2.75
C PHE A 168 -18.98 -14.04 3.33
N GLY A 169 -18.73 -14.09 4.63
CA GLY A 169 -18.23 -15.27 5.31
C GLY A 169 -17.75 -14.98 6.73
N PRO A 170 -17.71 -15.99 7.61
CA PRO A 170 -17.34 -15.79 9.02
C PRO A 170 -15.90 -15.30 9.17
N ASP A 171 -15.02 -15.66 8.24
CA ASP A 171 -13.59 -15.35 8.28
C ASP A 171 -13.17 -14.24 7.31
N THR A 172 -14.13 -13.68 6.55
CA THR A 172 -13.83 -12.57 5.65
C THR A 172 -13.45 -11.32 6.43
N ARG A 173 -12.30 -10.75 6.08
CA ARG A 173 -11.71 -9.57 6.72
C ARG A 173 -11.39 -8.49 5.69
N GLN A 174 -11.21 -7.29 6.21
CA GLN A 174 -10.87 -6.11 5.45
C GLN A 174 -9.74 -5.34 6.15
N GLY A 175 -8.80 -4.81 5.36
CA GLY A 175 -7.59 -4.17 5.84
C GLY A 175 -7.66 -2.66 5.99
N THR A 176 -6.58 -2.13 6.56
CA THR A 176 -6.28 -0.70 6.62
C THR A 176 -5.54 -0.31 5.35
N ASN A 177 -6.11 0.58 4.56
CA ASN A 177 -5.50 1.13 3.35
C ASN A 177 -4.46 2.22 3.69
N ASP A 178 -3.75 2.73 2.69
CA ASP A 178 -2.68 3.72 2.91
C ASP A 178 -3.20 5.11 3.31
N TYR A 179 -4.50 5.39 3.15
CA TYR A 179 -5.15 6.55 3.78
C TYR A 179 -5.41 6.37 5.28
N LYS A 180 -5.01 5.22 5.87
CA LYS A 180 -5.26 4.84 7.27
C LYS A 180 -6.75 4.65 7.57
N ALA A 181 -7.52 4.27 6.56
CA ALA A 181 -8.94 3.95 6.67
C ALA A 181 -9.18 2.45 6.47
N ILE A 182 -10.21 1.91 7.12
CA ILE A 182 -10.67 0.54 6.88
C ILE A 182 -11.51 0.51 5.60
N GLY A 183 -11.20 -0.43 4.71
CA GLY A 183 -11.98 -0.69 3.52
C GLY A 183 -11.62 0.19 2.34
N TYR A 184 -12.61 0.42 1.48
CA TYR A 184 -12.42 1.12 0.22
C TYR A 184 -12.18 2.62 0.41
N SER A 185 -11.16 3.12 -0.27
CA SER A 185 -10.92 4.54 -0.49
C SER A 185 -10.68 4.76 -1.98
N GLY A 186 -11.59 5.41 -2.64
CA GLY A 186 -11.56 5.63 -4.10
C GLY A 186 -10.47 6.57 -4.55
N PRO A 187 -10.36 6.79 -5.86
CA PRO A 187 -9.49 7.79 -6.44
C PRO A 187 -9.61 9.14 -5.72
N CYS A 188 -8.50 9.63 -5.19
CA CYS A 188 -8.44 10.87 -4.44
C CYS A 188 -7.18 11.65 -4.83
N PRO A 189 -7.07 12.09 -6.09
CA PRO A 189 -5.86 12.72 -6.58
C PRO A 189 -5.55 13.98 -5.79
N LEU A 190 -4.32 14.07 -5.32
CA LEU A 190 -3.80 15.29 -4.71
C LEU A 190 -3.82 16.42 -5.74
N PRO A 191 -4.10 17.68 -5.34
CA PRO A 191 -3.92 18.81 -6.22
C PRO A 191 -2.45 18.85 -6.68
N VAL A 192 -2.22 18.69 -7.97
CA VAL A 192 -0.87 18.84 -8.52
C VAL A 192 -0.53 20.33 -8.47
N THR A 193 0.28 20.71 -7.47
CA THR A 193 0.64 22.11 -7.20
C THR A 193 1.73 22.67 -8.13
N THR A 194 2.26 21.87 -9.06
CA THR A 194 3.29 22.33 -9.98
C THR A 194 2.66 23.07 -11.16
N SER A 195 2.89 24.36 -11.23
CA SER A 195 2.36 25.33 -12.21
C SER A 195 2.58 24.98 -13.69
N ASN A 196 3.43 24.02 -14.01
CA ASN A 196 3.76 23.62 -15.38
C ASN A 196 3.01 22.37 -15.89
N ILE A 197 2.40 21.57 -15.02
CA ILE A 197 1.67 20.33 -15.39
C ILE A 197 0.18 20.62 -15.66
N VAL A 198 -0.30 21.80 -15.30
CA VAL A 198 -1.71 22.22 -15.28
C VAL A 198 -2.40 22.24 -16.66
N LYS A 199 -1.66 22.10 -17.75
CA LYS A 199 -2.25 22.08 -19.11
C LYS A 199 -2.51 20.67 -19.65
N GLN A 200 -2.08 19.62 -18.95
CA GLN A 200 -2.23 18.25 -19.40
C GLN A 200 -3.31 17.52 -18.60
N LYS A 201 -4.06 16.71 -19.30
CA LYS A 201 -4.98 15.74 -18.72
C LYS A 201 -4.14 14.63 -18.09
N ILE A 202 -4.22 14.48 -16.76
CA ILE A 202 -3.53 13.44 -16.05
C ILE A 202 -4.48 12.26 -15.86
N VAL A 203 -4.05 11.08 -16.27
CA VAL A 203 -4.77 9.83 -16.07
C VAL A 203 -4.06 9.05 -14.97
N PHE A 204 -4.79 8.70 -13.92
CA PHE A 204 -4.32 7.83 -12.85
C PHE A 204 -4.91 6.44 -13.05
N GLU A 205 -4.08 5.40 -12.93
CA GLU A 205 -4.50 4.02 -13.07
C GLU A 205 -4.66 3.36 -11.70
N TYR A 206 -5.76 2.61 -11.56
CA TYR A 206 -6.12 1.83 -10.39
C TYR A 206 -6.29 0.38 -10.80
N LEU A 207 -5.58 -0.52 -10.16
CA LEU A 207 -5.63 -1.95 -10.43
C LEU A 207 -6.42 -2.65 -9.34
N PHE A 208 -7.51 -3.30 -9.72
CA PHE A 208 -8.27 -4.19 -8.85
C PHE A 208 -7.80 -5.61 -9.12
N ARG A 209 -7.05 -6.17 -8.20
CA ARG A 209 -6.42 -7.48 -8.29
C ARG A 209 -7.20 -8.49 -7.46
N VAL A 210 -7.55 -9.61 -8.04
CA VAL A 210 -8.17 -10.74 -7.35
C VAL A 210 -7.18 -11.89 -7.35
N TYR A 211 -6.99 -12.54 -6.20
CA TYR A 211 -6.10 -13.66 -6.01
C TYR A 211 -6.88 -14.85 -5.46
N ALA A 212 -6.68 -16.03 -6.07
CA ALA A 212 -7.09 -17.31 -5.51
C ALA A 212 -5.95 -17.85 -4.66
N LEU A 213 -6.24 -18.22 -3.42
CA LEU A 213 -5.24 -18.69 -2.46
C LEU A 213 -5.48 -20.16 -2.09
N ASP A 214 -4.41 -20.91 -1.88
CA ASP A 214 -4.43 -22.30 -1.38
C ASP A 214 -4.62 -22.39 0.14
N THR A 215 -4.91 -21.29 0.80
CA THR A 215 -5.06 -21.21 2.26
C THR A 215 -6.11 -20.20 2.68
N VAL A 216 -6.56 -20.31 3.92
CA VAL A 216 -7.27 -19.25 4.65
C VAL A 216 -6.24 -18.54 5.51
N LEU A 217 -6.10 -17.22 5.33
CA LEU A 217 -5.06 -16.44 6.01
C LEU A 217 -5.38 -16.27 7.50
N ASP A 218 -4.40 -16.56 8.35
CA ASP A 218 -4.42 -16.18 9.77
C ASP A 218 -3.96 -14.72 9.92
N LEU A 219 -4.78 -13.80 9.43
CA LEU A 219 -4.50 -12.37 9.42
C LEU A 219 -5.67 -11.61 10.03
N PRO A 220 -5.45 -10.79 11.08
CA PRO A 220 -6.52 -10.06 11.74
C PRO A 220 -7.08 -8.95 10.84
N GLY A 221 -8.39 -8.66 10.97
CA GLY A 221 -8.98 -7.52 10.29
C GLY A 221 -8.33 -6.21 10.70
N GLY A 222 -8.10 -5.32 9.73
CA GLY A 222 -7.37 -4.07 9.91
C GLY A 222 -5.88 -4.16 9.61
N ALA A 223 -5.35 -5.33 9.21
CA ALA A 223 -3.97 -5.47 8.78
C ALA A 223 -3.63 -4.53 7.62
N THR A 224 -2.37 -4.13 7.54
CA THR A 224 -1.81 -3.22 6.53
C THR A 224 -1.57 -3.95 5.19
N LYS A 225 -1.23 -3.17 4.16
CA LYS A 225 -0.85 -3.73 2.86
C LYS A 225 0.35 -4.68 2.97
N ASP A 226 1.38 -4.30 3.70
CA ASP A 226 2.60 -5.10 3.81
C ASP A 226 2.35 -6.43 4.54
N GLU A 227 1.59 -6.41 5.64
CA GLU A 227 1.16 -7.62 6.34
C GLU A 227 0.31 -8.52 5.43
N PHE A 228 -0.59 -7.93 4.64
CA PHE A 228 -1.40 -8.66 3.68
C PHE A 228 -0.55 -9.30 2.57
N LEU A 229 0.37 -8.55 1.95
CA LEU A 229 1.24 -9.05 0.90
C LEU A 229 2.17 -10.15 1.41
N GLN A 230 2.70 -10.03 2.63
CA GLN A 230 3.47 -11.09 3.27
C GLN A 230 2.65 -12.34 3.52
N ALA A 231 1.38 -12.19 3.91
CA ALA A 231 0.50 -13.31 4.20
C ALA A 231 0.07 -14.09 2.95
N ILE A 232 -0.04 -13.45 1.79
CA ILE A 232 -0.41 -14.12 0.53
C ILE A 232 0.79 -14.63 -0.27
N ASP A 233 2.03 -14.17 0.02
CA ASP A 233 3.23 -14.58 -0.72
C ASP A 233 3.50 -16.07 -0.50
N GLY A 234 3.62 -16.82 -1.60
CA GLY A 234 3.76 -18.27 -1.56
C GLY A 234 2.43 -19.06 -1.57
N HIS A 235 1.28 -18.38 -1.47
CA HIS A 235 -0.04 -18.98 -1.38
C HIS A 235 -0.95 -18.70 -2.59
N ILE A 236 -0.47 -17.98 -3.61
CA ILE A 236 -1.28 -17.59 -4.77
C ILE A 236 -1.30 -18.72 -5.80
N LEU A 237 -2.48 -19.30 -6.05
CA LEU A 237 -2.71 -20.28 -7.11
C LEU A 237 -2.90 -19.61 -8.47
N SER A 238 -3.67 -18.53 -8.51
CA SER A 238 -3.95 -17.77 -9.72
C SER A 238 -4.33 -16.33 -9.36
N GLY A 239 -4.19 -15.42 -10.33
CA GLY A 239 -4.57 -14.04 -10.18
C GLY A 239 -5.37 -13.50 -11.36
N GLY A 240 -5.99 -12.35 -11.16
CA GLY A 240 -6.65 -11.59 -12.21
C GLY A 240 -6.64 -10.10 -11.89
N VAL A 241 -6.79 -9.26 -12.91
CA VAL A 241 -6.77 -7.81 -12.74
C VAL A 241 -7.71 -7.11 -13.68
N ILE A 242 -8.50 -6.17 -13.15
CA ILE A 242 -9.16 -5.14 -13.97
C ILE A 242 -8.57 -3.78 -13.66
N ARG A 243 -8.39 -2.98 -14.72
CA ARG A 243 -7.85 -1.62 -14.65
C ARG A 243 -8.96 -0.60 -14.71
N GLY A 244 -9.02 0.28 -13.70
CA GLY A 244 -9.85 1.47 -13.69
C GLY A 244 -9.01 2.73 -13.88
N GLU A 245 -9.57 3.74 -14.55
CA GLU A 245 -8.90 5.02 -14.77
C GLU A 245 -9.68 6.16 -14.09
N PHE A 246 -8.95 7.08 -13.48
CA PHE A 246 -9.47 8.36 -13.05
C PHE A 246 -8.74 9.48 -13.80
N VAL A 247 -9.49 10.39 -14.38
CA VAL A 247 -8.95 11.51 -15.14
C VAL A 247 -9.09 12.78 -14.33
N ALA A 248 -7.97 13.32 -13.88
CA ALA A 248 -7.93 14.65 -13.30
C ALA A 248 -7.85 15.70 -14.41
N SER A 249 -8.74 16.69 -14.36
CA SER A 249 -8.69 17.87 -15.23
C SER A 249 -8.44 19.12 -14.41
N LYS A 250 -7.96 20.20 -15.06
CA LYS A 250 -7.71 21.49 -14.41
C LYS A 250 -8.94 22.00 -13.63
N GLN A 251 -10.15 21.83 -14.16
CA GLN A 251 -11.39 22.21 -13.50
C GLN A 251 -11.67 21.45 -12.19
N LEU A 252 -11.11 20.25 -12.01
CA LEU A 252 -11.25 19.46 -10.80
C LEU A 252 -10.23 19.86 -9.72
N LEU A 253 -9.19 20.59 -10.07
CA LEU A 253 -8.09 20.98 -9.19
C LEU A 253 -8.20 22.44 -8.69
N GLU A 254 -8.94 23.31 -9.39
CA GLU A 254 -9.10 24.74 -9.05
C GLU A 254 -10.27 25.03 -8.09
N HIS A 255 -10.91 24.00 -7.60
CA HIS A 255 -12.09 24.09 -6.77
C HIS A 255 -11.92 23.14 -5.57
#